data_78f3ababea70dae3f18e3c878eab01d9
#
_entry.id   78f3ababea70dae3f18e3c878eab01d9
#
_cell.length_a   1.000
_cell.length_b   1.000
_cell.length_c   1.000
_cell.angle_alpha   90.00
_cell.angle_beta   90.00
_cell.angle_gamma   90.00
#
_symmetry.space_group_name_H-M   'P 1'
#
loop_
_entity.id
_entity.type
_entity.pdbx_description
1 polymer ?
#
loop_
_entity_poly.entity_id
_entity_poly.type
_entity_poly.pdbx_seq_one_letter_code
_entity_poly.pdbx_strand_id
1 'polypeptide(L)'
;MFEMLNINKDNNSDTNYFEYYTIKKGDNLFAIAKKYNVNPKLLSVVNGLNLNDYIYPEQIIMIPRSDFAYYITKEGDTLELVAETFNTDVENITKYNPTIYLQEGQLIVNKINM
;
A
#
# COMPACT_ATOMS: atom_id res chain seq x y z
N MET A 1 10.14 -7.08 14.67
CA MET A 1 10.12 -6.37 14.69
C MET A 1 9.93 -5.50 14.61
N PHE A 2 9.82 -5.13 14.56
CA PHE A 2 9.69 -4.25 14.34
C PHE A 2 10.26 -3.20 14.58
N GLU A 3 10.92 -2.94 14.77
CA GLU A 3 11.50 -1.96 14.96
C GLU A 3 11.49 -1.13 13.91
N MET A 4 11.54 -1.49 12.98
CA MET A 4 11.58 -0.78 11.92
C MET A 4 10.60 0.14 11.91
N LEU A 5 9.65 0.00 12.55
CA LEU A 5 8.68 0.82 12.52
C LEU A 5 9.04 2.02 13.05
N ASN A 6 9.73 2.08 13.95
CA ASN A 6 9.93 3.25 14.55
C ASN A 6 10.92 3.99 13.94
N ILE A 7 11.52 3.52 13.05
CA ILE A 7 12.41 4.12 12.44
C ILE A 7 12.11 5.34 11.97
N ASN A 8 11.09 5.57 11.55
CA ASN A 8 10.85 6.73 10.99
C ASN A 8 10.25 7.72 11.67
N LYS A 9 10.41 7.87 12.78
CA LYS A 9 9.80 8.76 13.47
C LYS A 9 10.08 10.06 13.04
N ASP A 10 11.10 10.31 12.54
CA ASP A 10 11.36 11.60 12.19
C ASP A 10 11.08 11.80 10.79
N ASN A 11 10.58 10.92 10.16
CA ASN A 11 10.44 11.02 8.84
C ASN A 11 9.54 12.00 8.38
N ASN A 12 9.64 12.41 7.27
CA ASN A 12 8.81 13.35 6.74
C ASN A 12 7.63 12.71 6.09
N SER A 13 6.71 13.47 5.62
CA SER A 13 5.50 12.93 5.10
C SER A 13 5.66 12.19 3.81
N ASP A 14 6.78 12.35 3.14
CA ASP A 14 6.95 11.68 1.87
C ASP A 14 7.08 10.19 2.00
N THR A 15 7.38 9.67 3.18
CA THR A 15 7.49 8.24 3.35
C THR A 15 6.27 7.65 4.00
N ASN A 16 5.20 8.43 4.18
CA ASN A 16 4.02 7.94 4.83
C ASN A 16 2.99 7.63 3.78
N TYR A 17 2.87 6.37 3.40
CA TYR A 17 1.99 5.94 2.32
C TYR A 17 0.62 5.48 2.79
N PHE A 18 0.41 5.39 4.09
CA PHE A 18 -0.81 4.83 4.63
C PHE A 18 -1.38 5.66 5.75
N GLU A 19 -2.71 5.56 5.93
CA GLU A 19 -3.36 6.07 7.12
C GLU A 19 -3.74 4.85 7.91
N TYR A 20 -4.12 5.02 9.17
CA TYR A 20 -4.50 3.91 10.00
C TYR A 20 -5.95 4.03 10.40
N TYR A 21 -6.63 2.90 10.45
CA TYR A 21 -8.05 2.87 10.80
C TYR A 21 -8.27 1.80 11.85
N THR A 22 -9.00 2.15 12.91
CA THR A 22 -9.34 1.19 13.96
C THR A 22 -10.69 0.57 13.61
N ILE A 23 -10.71 -0.75 13.51
CA ILE A 23 -11.93 -1.48 13.16
C ILE A 23 -12.97 -1.31 14.23
N LYS A 24 -14.23 -1.10 13.84
CA LYS A 24 -15.33 -0.99 14.75
C LYS A 24 -16.27 -2.15 14.51
N LYS A 25 -17.09 -2.43 15.50
CA LYS A 25 -18.05 -3.50 15.41
C LYS A 25 -18.92 -3.29 14.17
N GLY A 26 -19.08 -4.32 13.38
CA GLY A 26 -19.89 -4.24 12.16
C GLY A 26 -19.12 -3.89 10.92
N ASP A 27 -17.85 -3.56 11.04
CA ASP A 27 -17.05 -3.24 9.85
C ASP A 27 -16.71 -4.48 9.07
N ASN A 28 -16.50 -4.32 7.76
CA ASN A 28 -15.92 -5.36 6.93
C ASN A 28 -15.03 -4.69 5.90
N LEU A 29 -14.14 -5.46 5.29
CA LEU A 29 -13.16 -4.88 4.39
C LEU A 29 -13.78 -4.20 3.17
N PHE A 30 -14.86 -4.76 2.64
CA PHE A 30 -15.49 -4.17 1.46
C PHE A 30 -16.09 -2.80 1.80
N ALA A 31 -16.73 -2.67 2.96
CA ALA A 31 -17.34 -1.41 3.35
C ALA A 31 -16.27 -0.36 3.64
N ILE A 32 -15.18 -0.78 4.28
CA ILE A 32 -14.08 0.13 4.58
C ILE A 32 -13.44 0.60 3.27
N ALA A 33 -13.21 -0.33 2.34
CA ALA A 33 -12.61 0.01 1.06
C ALA A 33 -13.49 1.04 0.33
N LYS A 34 -14.79 0.86 0.38
CA LYS A 34 -15.70 1.76 -0.29
C LYS A 34 -15.65 3.14 0.37
N LYS A 35 -15.61 3.17 1.69
CA LYS A 35 -15.58 4.43 2.43
C LYS A 35 -14.34 5.25 2.07
N TYR A 36 -13.21 4.60 1.88
CA TYR A 36 -11.97 5.30 1.59
C TYR A 36 -11.63 5.31 0.09
N ASN A 37 -12.54 4.79 -0.74
CA ASN A 37 -12.35 4.78 -2.18
C ASN A 37 -11.07 4.03 -2.57
N VAL A 38 -10.88 2.86 -1.99
CA VAL A 38 -9.72 2.02 -2.21
C VAL A 38 -10.18 0.70 -2.79
N ASN A 39 -9.37 0.10 -3.65
CA ASN A 39 -9.68 -1.21 -4.19
C ASN A 39 -9.65 -2.23 -3.05
N PRO A 40 -10.70 -3.04 -2.85
CA PRO A 40 -10.75 -3.98 -1.74
C PRO A 40 -9.63 -5.00 -1.75
N LYS A 41 -9.21 -5.45 -2.94
CA LYS A 41 -8.13 -6.40 -3.03
C LYS A 41 -6.82 -5.77 -2.55
N LEU A 42 -6.56 -4.53 -2.94
CA LEU A 42 -5.37 -3.83 -2.49
C LEU A 42 -5.42 -3.67 -0.97
N LEU A 43 -6.57 -3.30 -0.42
CA LEU A 43 -6.70 -3.12 1.01
C LEU A 43 -6.37 -4.43 1.75
N SER A 44 -6.85 -5.56 1.24
CA SER A 44 -6.58 -6.82 1.89
C SER A 44 -5.10 -7.18 1.79
N VAL A 45 -4.50 -6.99 0.64
CA VAL A 45 -3.10 -7.38 0.42
C VAL A 45 -2.15 -6.57 1.29
N VAL A 46 -2.34 -5.26 1.37
CA VAL A 46 -1.39 -4.44 2.15
C VAL A 46 -1.51 -4.73 3.64
N ASN A 47 -2.59 -5.36 4.08
CA ASN A 47 -2.76 -5.72 5.47
C ASN A 47 -2.52 -7.20 5.74
N GLY A 48 -2.07 -7.95 4.72
CA GLY A 48 -1.79 -9.37 4.92
C GLY A 48 -3.04 -10.19 5.16
N LEU A 49 -4.17 -9.75 4.63
CA LEU A 49 -5.44 -10.40 4.85
C LEU A 49 -6.02 -10.93 3.55
N ASN A 50 -6.96 -11.87 3.66
CA ASN A 50 -7.75 -12.26 2.51
C ASN A 50 -9.04 -11.46 2.56
N LEU A 51 -9.70 -11.29 1.43
CA LEU A 51 -10.89 -10.46 1.36
C LEU A 51 -11.99 -10.93 2.29
N ASN A 52 -12.08 -12.20 2.55
CA ASN A 52 -13.14 -12.74 3.40
C ASN A 52 -12.70 -13.03 4.82
N ASP A 53 -11.52 -12.58 5.21
CA ASP A 53 -11.06 -12.82 6.55
C ASP A 53 -11.93 -12.05 7.54
N TYR A 54 -12.09 -12.61 8.71
CA TYR A 54 -12.81 -11.93 9.77
C TYR A 54 -11.89 -10.87 10.37
N ILE A 55 -12.41 -9.66 10.57
CA ILE A 55 -11.66 -8.61 11.21
C ILE A 55 -12.37 -8.29 12.53
N TYR A 56 -11.56 -7.89 13.53
CA TYR A 56 -12.07 -7.71 14.88
C TYR A 56 -12.11 -6.26 15.30
N PRO A 57 -13.08 -5.88 16.09
CA PRO A 57 -13.10 -4.53 16.65
C PRO A 57 -11.79 -4.24 17.37
N GLU A 58 -11.32 -3.03 17.27
CA GLU A 58 -10.08 -2.54 17.87
C GLU A 58 -8.82 -2.96 17.10
N GLN A 59 -8.95 -3.81 16.08
CA GLN A 59 -7.82 -4.12 15.24
C GLN A 59 -7.49 -2.90 14.40
N ILE A 60 -6.22 -2.64 14.16
CA ILE A 60 -5.79 -1.49 13.37
C ILE A 60 -5.32 -1.98 12.02
N ILE A 61 -5.83 -1.38 10.96
CA ILE A 61 -5.40 -1.73 9.62
C ILE A 61 -4.86 -0.49 8.91
N MET A 62 -4.07 -0.72 7.88
CA MET A 62 -3.51 0.34 7.06
C MET A 62 -4.42 0.61 5.89
N ILE A 63 -4.68 1.90 5.63
CA ILE A 63 -5.49 2.32 4.49
C ILE A 63 -4.54 3.01 3.51
N PRO A 64 -4.45 2.54 2.27
CA PRO A 64 -3.61 3.23 1.27
C PRO A 64 -4.08 4.67 1.06
N ARG A 65 -3.15 5.60 1.09
CA ARG A 65 -3.51 7.00 0.95
C ARG A 65 -3.86 7.32 -0.50
N SER A 66 -4.76 8.27 -0.70
CA SER A 66 -5.27 8.57 -2.03
C SER A 66 -4.28 9.36 -2.89
N ASP A 67 -3.24 9.92 -2.30
CA ASP A 67 -2.25 10.66 -3.08
C ASP A 67 -1.12 9.77 -3.60
N PHE A 68 -1.23 8.45 -3.41
CA PHE A 68 -0.26 7.52 -3.97
C PHE A 68 -0.98 6.47 -4.80
N ALA A 69 -0.30 5.96 -5.81
CA ALA A 69 -0.75 4.80 -6.56
C ALA A 69 0.05 3.60 -6.07
N TYR A 70 -0.53 2.42 -6.17
CA TYR A 70 0.07 1.20 -5.63
C TYR A 70 0.00 0.10 -6.67
N TYR A 71 1.02 -0.72 -6.71
CA TYR A 71 1.08 -1.84 -7.65
C TYR A 71 1.71 -3.04 -6.95
N ILE A 72 1.11 -4.21 -7.09
CA ILE A 72 1.67 -5.43 -6.53
C ILE A 72 2.34 -6.16 -7.68
N THR A 73 3.63 -6.42 -7.56
CA THR A 73 4.40 -7.00 -8.65
C THR A 73 3.96 -8.43 -8.95
N LYS A 74 4.11 -8.80 -10.22
CA LYS A 74 3.80 -10.15 -10.67
C LYS A 74 5.07 -10.77 -11.20
N GLU A 75 5.07 -12.08 -11.30
CA GLU A 75 6.20 -12.77 -11.84
C GLU A 75 6.47 -12.28 -13.26
N GLY A 76 7.69 -12.01 -13.59
CA GLY A 76 8.05 -11.53 -14.92
C GLY A 76 8.07 -10.02 -15.09
N ASP A 77 7.66 -9.27 -14.06
CA ASP A 77 7.70 -7.82 -14.15
C ASP A 77 9.13 -7.30 -14.24
N THR A 78 9.29 -6.19 -14.93
CA THR A 78 10.57 -5.48 -14.98
C THR A 78 10.33 -4.07 -14.49
N LEU A 79 11.41 -3.37 -14.15
CA LEU A 79 11.29 -2.00 -13.69
C LEU A 79 10.60 -1.14 -14.74
N GLU A 80 10.92 -1.36 -16.00
CA GLU A 80 10.32 -0.59 -17.08
C GLU A 80 8.82 -0.83 -17.18
N LEU A 81 8.40 -2.09 -17.02
CA LEU A 81 6.98 -2.38 -17.08
C LEU A 81 6.23 -1.77 -15.91
N VAL A 82 6.82 -1.80 -14.72
CA VAL A 82 6.20 -1.22 -13.55
C VAL A 82 6.09 0.30 -13.72
N ALA A 83 7.17 0.92 -14.19
CA ALA A 83 7.14 2.37 -14.41
C ALA A 83 6.08 2.74 -15.43
N GLU A 84 5.94 1.93 -16.47
CA GLU A 84 4.96 2.21 -17.48
C GLU A 84 3.55 2.08 -16.90
N THR A 85 3.33 1.13 -16.02
CA THR A 85 2.03 0.95 -15.38
C THR A 85 1.64 2.21 -14.61
N PHE A 86 2.62 2.87 -13.98
CA PHE A 86 2.35 4.10 -13.27
C PHE A 86 2.42 5.34 -14.18
N ASN A 87 2.70 5.14 -15.46
CA ASN A 87 2.84 6.23 -16.42
C ASN A 87 3.96 7.19 -15.97
N THR A 88 5.07 6.64 -15.57
CA THR A 88 6.21 7.41 -15.11
C THR A 88 7.49 6.70 -15.56
N ASP A 89 8.64 7.17 -15.12
CA ASP A 89 9.92 6.56 -15.51
C ASP A 89 10.54 5.82 -14.33
N VAL A 90 11.58 5.04 -14.61
CA VAL A 90 12.22 4.21 -13.62
C VAL A 90 12.82 5.04 -12.50
N GLU A 91 13.38 6.20 -12.85
CA GLU A 91 14.00 7.04 -11.84
C GLU A 91 12.97 7.48 -10.79
N ASN A 92 11.76 7.79 -11.23
CA ASN A 92 10.72 8.24 -10.32
C ASN A 92 10.26 7.09 -9.43
N ILE A 93 10.20 5.87 -9.97
CA ILE A 93 9.82 4.71 -9.18
C ILE A 93 10.83 4.46 -8.08
N THR A 94 12.10 4.54 -8.38
CA THR A 94 13.13 4.27 -7.39
C THR A 94 13.17 5.34 -6.30
N LYS A 95 12.67 6.53 -6.61
CA LYS A 95 12.65 7.61 -5.63
C LYS A 95 11.78 7.26 -4.44
N TYR A 96 10.64 6.60 -4.67
CA TYR A 96 9.73 6.26 -3.58
C TYR A 96 9.89 4.82 -3.09
N ASN A 97 10.69 4.02 -3.78
CA ASN A 97 10.84 2.61 -3.45
C ASN A 97 12.34 2.28 -3.35
N PRO A 98 12.95 2.51 -2.21
CA PRO A 98 14.40 2.38 -2.09
C PRO A 98 14.92 0.98 -2.37
N THR A 99 14.09 -0.03 -2.20
CA THR A 99 14.52 -1.38 -2.47
C THR A 99 13.47 -2.07 -3.34
N ILE A 100 13.84 -2.44 -4.55
CA ILE A 100 12.93 -3.10 -5.46
C ILE A 100 13.51 -4.43 -5.87
N TYR A 101 12.81 -5.52 -5.53
CA TYR A 101 13.30 -6.84 -5.87
C TYR A 101 12.60 -7.42 -7.09
N LEU A 102 11.48 -6.92 -7.48
CA LEU A 102 10.68 -7.41 -8.61
C LEU A 102 10.25 -8.87 -8.44
N GLN A 103 10.16 -9.31 -7.20
CA GLN A 103 9.62 -10.61 -6.95
C GLN A 103 8.13 -10.50 -6.86
N GLU A 104 7.43 -11.60 -7.12
CA GLU A 104 5.99 -11.58 -7.06
C GLU A 104 5.53 -11.14 -5.67
N GLY A 105 4.57 -10.26 -5.64
CA GLY A 105 3.98 -9.83 -4.36
C GLY A 105 4.59 -8.62 -3.70
N GLN A 106 5.54 -7.97 -4.34
CA GLN A 106 6.12 -6.78 -3.73
C GLN A 106 5.23 -5.58 -3.99
N LEU A 107 5.03 -4.74 -2.98
CA LEU A 107 4.26 -3.52 -3.15
C LEU A 107 5.17 -2.40 -3.64
N ILE A 108 4.81 -1.79 -4.74
CA ILE A 108 5.52 -0.65 -5.29
C ILE A 108 4.58 0.54 -5.22
N VAL A 109 5.08 1.69 -4.79
CA VAL A 109 4.26 2.88 -4.66
C VAL A 109 4.81 4.01 -5.53
N ASN A 110 3.94 4.90 -5.94
CA ASN A 110 4.36 6.08 -6.67
C ASN A 110 3.42 7.22 -6.33
N LYS A 111 3.95 8.40 -6.11
CA LYS A 111 3.12 9.52 -5.75
C LYS A 111 2.36 10.01 -6.98
N ILE A 112 1.08 10.31 -6.80
CA ILE A 112 0.28 10.79 -7.89
C ILE A 112 0.46 12.28 -7.98
N ASN A 113 0.83 12.75 -9.17
CA ASN A 113 0.98 14.17 -9.36
C ASN A 113 -0.33 14.71 -9.86
N MET A 114 -0.86 15.67 -9.18
CA MET A 114 -2.16 16.21 -9.53
C MET A 114 -2.01 17.56 -10.25
#